data_ad4de44fab559f229b7a85d65e271eca
#
_entry.id   ad4de44fab559f229b7a85d65e271eca
#
_cell.length_a   1.000
_cell.length_b   1.000
_cell.length_c   1.000
_cell.angle_alpha   90.00
_cell.angle_beta   90.00
_cell.angle_gamma   90.00
#
_symmetry.space_group_name_H-M   'P 1'
#
loop_
_entity.id
_entity.type
_entity.pdbx_description
1 polymer ?
#
loop_
_entity_poly.entity_id
_entity_poly.type
_entity_poly.pdbx_seq_one_letter_code
_entity_poly.pdbx_strand_id
1 'polypeptide(L)'
;MTWLLIPFAYLIGSISFAVVVSKCMRLPDPYSYGSGNPGATNVLRTGNKRAAVLTLLGDALKGFLAVILARLVLGEAVVTQGAAAWIFCGVAIAVFLGHLYPLFHGFKGGKGVATACGILFGINLTLGLATLATWLIVAFFLRYSSLAALAAAVFGPIYFVFLFGFQPMTIALSVVCALLIWRHRSNIRNLMNGTETRIGKKKTPPPNPAEKVE
;
A
#
# COMPACT_ATOMS: atom_id res chain seq x y z
N MET A 1 9.36 27.47 -2.73
CA MET A 1 8.52 26.71 -3.69
C MET A 1 8.52 25.19 -3.49
N THR A 2 9.49 24.62 -2.76
CA THR A 2 9.60 23.15 -2.53
C THR A 2 8.44 22.53 -1.75
N TRP A 3 7.71 23.30 -0.93
CA TRP A 3 6.50 22.84 -0.22
C TRP A 3 5.37 22.35 -1.15
N LEU A 4 5.35 22.80 -2.41
CA LEU A 4 4.38 22.35 -3.42
C LEU A 4 4.53 20.86 -3.78
N LEU A 5 5.68 20.24 -3.46
CA LEU A 5 5.87 18.82 -3.62
C LEU A 5 4.88 17.98 -2.79
N ILE A 6 4.44 18.49 -1.63
CA ILE A 6 3.51 17.77 -0.74
C ILE A 6 2.11 17.63 -1.38
N PRO A 7 1.40 18.71 -1.77
CA PRO A 7 0.11 18.58 -2.43
C PRO A 7 0.23 17.85 -3.78
N PHE A 8 1.32 18.04 -4.52
CA PHE A 8 1.56 17.28 -5.76
C PHE A 8 1.69 15.78 -5.52
N ALA A 9 2.42 15.36 -4.49
CA ALA A 9 2.52 13.96 -4.08
C ALA A 9 1.16 13.38 -3.67
N TYR A 10 0.31 14.15 -2.99
CA TYR A 10 -1.04 13.73 -2.65
C TYR A 10 -1.89 13.50 -3.92
N LEU A 11 -1.79 14.37 -4.92
CA LEU A 11 -2.50 14.21 -6.19
C LEU A 11 -2.04 12.95 -6.95
N ILE A 12 -0.72 12.71 -7.01
CA ILE A 12 -0.15 11.47 -7.57
C ILE A 12 -0.71 10.26 -6.80
N GLY A 13 -0.70 10.30 -5.48
CA GLY A 13 -1.25 9.25 -4.61
C GLY A 13 -2.73 8.99 -4.86
N SER A 14 -3.50 10.03 -5.21
CA SER A 14 -4.95 9.97 -5.44
C SER A 14 -5.35 9.24 -6.73
N ILE A 15 -4.39 8.91 -7.60
CA ILE A 15 -4.64 8.06 -8.76
C ILE A 15 -4.84 6.61 -8.27
N SER A 16 -6.03 6.06 -8.46
CA SER A 16 -6.35 4.66 -8.12
C SER A 16 -6.07 3.76 -9.31
N PHE A 17 -4.93 3.06 -9.29
CA PHE A 17 -4.60 2.14 -10.39
C PHE A 17 -5.55 0.94 -10.47
N ALA A 18 -6.20 0.54 -9.38
CA ALA A 18 -7.25 -0.46 -9.42
C ALA A 18 -8.42 0.00 -10.31
N VAL A 19 -8.84 1.27 -10.20
CA VAL A 19 -9.92 1.83 -11.03
C VAL A 19 -9.44 2.03 -12.47
N VAL A 20 -8.27 2.63 -12.66
CA VAL A 20 -7.69 2.89 -14.01
C VAL A 20 -7.57 1.58 -14.79
N VAL A 21 -6.91 0.57 -14.21
CA VAL A 21 -6.70 -0.74 -14.85
C VAL A 21 -8.02 -1.46 -15.11
N SER A 22 -8.95 -1.44 -14.13
CA SER A 22 -10.27 -2.07 -14.31
C SER A 22 -11.03 -1.44 -15.47
N LYS A 23 -11.04 -0.11 -15.58
CA LYS A 23 -11.67 0.60 -16.72
C LYS A 23 -10.99 0.26 -18.06
N CYS A 24 -9.66 0.34 -18.13
CA CYS A 24 -8.92 0.03 -19.37
C CYS A 24 -9.11 -1.41 -19.82
N MET A 25 -9.26 -2.36 -18.89
CA MET A 25 -9.42 -3.78 -19.19
C MET A 25 -10.88 -4.24 -19.19
N ARG A 26 -11.84 -3.32 -19.12
CA ARG A 26 -13.30 -3.59 -19.10
C ARG A 26 -13.71 -4.58 -18.02
N LEU A 27 -13.10 -4.47 -16.83
CA LEU A 27 -13.45 -5.25 -15.65
C LEU A 27 -14.48 -4.49 -14.79
N PRO A 28 -15.21 -5.19 -13.92
CA PRO A 28 -16.12 -4.54 -12.95
C PRO A 28 -15.39 -3.52 -12.07
N ASP A 29 -16.15 -2.54 -11.57
CA ASP A 29 -15.62 -1.54 -10.64
C ASP A 29 -15.08 -2.22 -9.37
N PRO A 30 -13.81 -1.98 -8.96
CA PRO A 30 -13.23 -2.61 -7.78
C PRO A 30 -13.96 -2.29 -6.45
N TYR A 31 -14.79 -1.28 -6.42
CA TYR A 31 -15.66 -0.97 -5.28
C TYR A 31 -16.90 -1.85 -5.20
N SER A 32 -17.35 -2.48 -6.30
CA SER A 32 -18.63 -3.21 -6.39
C SER A 32 -18.54 -4.68 -6.03
N TYR A 33 -17.33 -5.25 -5.87
CA TYR A 33 -17.16 -6.69 -5.61
C TYR A 33 -16.13 -6.99 -4.52
N GLY A 34 -16.15 -8.22 -4.04
CA GLY A 34 -15.16 -8.78 -3.12
C GLY A 34 -15.12 -8.07 -1.78
N SER A 35 -14.04 -7.36 -1.50
CA SER A 35 -13.88 -6.56 -0.28
C SER A 35 -14.28 -5.09 -0.45
N GLY A 36 -14.66 -4.67 -1.65
CA GLY A 36 -14.89 -3.27 -1.98
C GLY A 36 -13.65 -2.38 -1.88
N ASN A 37 -12.47 -2.97 -1.68
CA ASN A 37 -11.21 -2.22 -1.54
C ASN A 37 -10.49 -2.12 -2.89
N PRO A 38 -10.19 -0.90 -3.39
CA PRO A 38 -9.50 -0.73 -4.67
C PRO A 38 -8.01 -1.03 -4.53
N GLY A 39 -7.65 -2.29 -4.71
CA GLY A 39 -6.27 -2.77 -4.65
C GLY A 39 -6.08 -4.10 -5.35
N ALA A 40 -4.82 -4.45 -5.65
CA ALA A 40 -4.44 -5.61 -6.45
C ALA A 40 -5.06 -6.94 -5.96
N THR A 41 -5.10 -7.17 -4.65
CA THR A 41 -5.69 -8.39 -4.06
C THR A 41 -7.19 -8.49 -4.35
N ASN A 42 -7.91 -7.37 -4.39
CA ASN A 42 -9.33 -7.38 -4.75
C ASN A 42 -9.51 -7.55 -6.26
N VAL A 43 -8.69 -6.88 -7.08
CA VAL A 43 -8.71 -7.04 -8.55
C VAL A 43 -8.40 -8.50 -8.94
N LEU A 44 -7.49 -9.18 -8.22
CA LEU A 44 -7.20 -10.60 -8.46
C LEU A 44 -8.44 -11.51 -8.33
N ARG A 45 -9.44 -11.12 -7.57
CA ARG A 45 -10.70 -11.89 -7.40
C ARG A 45 -11.55 -11.94 -8.68
N THR A 46 -11.32 -11.05 -9.64
CA THR A 46 -11.93 -11.15 -10.98
C THR A 46 -11.38 -12.33 -11.80
N GLY A 47 -10.31 -12.98 -11.32
CA GLY A 47 -9.57 -14.01 -12.07
C GLY A 47 -8.51 -13.43 -13.01
N ASN A 48 -8.50 -12.12 -13.24
CA ASN A 48 -7.57 -11.48 -14.16
C ASN A 48 -6.24 -11.15 -13.45
N LYS A 49 -5.27 -12.06 -13.56
CA LYS A 49 -3.94 -11.92 -12.96
C LYS A 49 -3.16 -10.71 -13.54
N ARG A 50 -3.31 -10.41 -14.85
CA ARG A 50 -2.64 -9.27 -15.48
C ARG A 50 -3.12 -7.96 -14.89
N ALA A 51 -4.44 -7.80 -14.71
CA ALA A 51 -5.01 -6.61 -14.10
C ALA A 51 -4.52 -6.43 -12.65
N ALA A 52 -4.45 -7.52 -11.89
CA ALA A 52 -3.94 -7.47 -10.51
C ALA A 52 -2.46 -7.04 -10.46
N VAL A 53 -1.61 -7.56 -11.35
CA VAL A 53 -0.20 -7.17 -11.45
C VAL A 53 -0.06 -5.70 -11.86
N LEU A 54 -0.78 -5.25 -12.87
CA LEU A 54 -0.75 -3.85 -13.31
C LEU A 54 -1.22 -2.89 -12.21
N THR A 55 -2.25 -3.28 -11.45
CA THR A 55 -2.70 -2.51 -10.28
C THR A 55 -1.60 -2.44 -9.20
N LEU A 56 -0.95 -3.57 -8.90
CA LEU A 56 0.13 -3.63 -7.91
C LEU A 56 1.30 -2.73 -8.31
N LEU A 57 1.75 -2.88 -9.56
CA LEU A 57 2.87 -2.11 -10.10
C LEU A 57 2.54 -0.61 -10.17
N GLY A 58 1.35 -0.25 -10.64
CA GLY A 58 0.92 1.14 -10.71
C GLY A 58 0.85 1.81 -9.33
N ASP A 59 0.26 1.12 -8.33
CA ASP A 59 0.19 1.65 -6.97
C ASP A 59 1.57 1.72 -6.29
N ALA A 60 2.51 0.82 -6.60
CA ALA A 60 3.89 0.91 -6.15
C ALA A 60 4.64 2.04 -6.86
N LEU A 61 4.48 2.14 -8.18
CA LEU A 61 5.15 3.15 -9.01
C LEU A 61 4.80 4.57 -8.59
N LYS A 62 3.53 4.86 -8.26
CA LYS A 62 3.15 6.22 -7.82
C LYS A 62 3.85 6.62 -6.51
N GLY A 63 4.01 5.69 -5.55
CA GLY A 63 4.76 5.91 -4.31
C GLY A 63 6.25 6.14 -4.58
N PHE A 64 6.84 5.31 -5.43
CA PHE A 64 8.23 5.42 -5.86
C PHE A 64 8.50 6.75 -6.57
N LEU A 65 7.71 7.09 -7.58
CA LEU A 65 7.89 8.32 -8.37
C LEU A 65 7.75 9.58 -7.53
N ALA A 66 6.77 9.65 -6.62
CA ALA A 66 6.62 10.81 -5.74
C ALA A 66 7.88 11.06 -4.89
N VAL A 67 8.47 9.99 -4.35
CA VAL A 67 9.69 10.05 -3.53
C VAL A 67 10.91 10.39 -4.38
N ILE A 68 11.09 9.76 -5.56
CA ILE A 68 12.22 10.05 -6.45
C ILE A 68 12.16 11.50 -6.96
N LEU A 69 10.99 11.99 -7.37
CA LEU A 69 10.83 13.38 -7.80
C LEU A 69 11.19 14.36 -6.68
N ALA A 70 10.79 14.06 -5.44
CA ALA A 70 11.19 14.88 -4.30
C ALA A 70 12.70 14.86 -4.06
N ARG A 71 13.37 13.72 -4.18
CA ARG A 71 14.84 13.60 -4.07
C ARG A 71 15.56 14.40 -5.15
N LEU A 72 15.10 14.33 -6.39
CA LEU A 72 15.67 15.09 -7.50
C LEU A 72 15.60 16.60 -7.28
N VAL A 73 14.52 17.07 -6.66
CA VAL A 73 14.31 18.53 -6.39
C VAL A 73 15.03 18.98 -5.12
N LEU A 74 15.06 18.14 -4.07
CA LEU A 74 15.57 18.50 -2.74
C LEU A 74 17.03 18.09 -2.51
N GLY A 75 17.57 17.24 -3.36
CA GLY A 75 18.93 16.67 -3.26
C GLY A 75 18.98 15.33 -2.49
N GLU A 76 20.04 14.57 -2.70
CA GLU A 76 20.21 13.21 -2.16
C GLU A 76 20.30 13.15 -0.63
N ALA A 77 20.92 14.16 0.01
CA ALA A 77 21.10 14.22 1.46
C ALA A 77 19.77 14.38 2.24
N VAL A 78 18.67 14.65 1.56
CA VAL A 78 17.34 14.91 2.17
C VAL A 78 16.80 13.74 2.97
N VAL A 79 17.28 12.53 2.71
CA VAL A 79 16.81 11.30 3.41
C VAL A 79 17.14 11.35 4.91
N THR A 80 18.28 11.96 5.27
CA THR A 80 18.79 11.92 6.64
C THR A 80 18.96 13.28 7.31
N GLN A 81 19.14 14.38 6.56
CA GLN A 81 19.57 15.66 7.13
C GLN A 81 18.86 16.88 6.51
N GLY A 82 18.90 17.98 7.28
CA GLY A 82 18.50 19.31 6.84
C GLY A 82 17.01 19.62 6.98
N ALA A 83 16.64 20.88 6.80
CA ALA A 83 15.26 21.34 6.85
C ALA A 83 14.39 20.73 5.75
N ALA A 84 14.96 20.39 4.60
CA ALA A 84 14.29 19.75 3.49
C ALA A 84 13.84 18.30 3.81
N ALA A 85 14.45 17.66 4.82
CA ALA A 85 14.03 16.32 5.27
C ALA A 85 12.56 16.29 5.71
N TRP A 86 12.05 17.35 6.32
CA TRP A 86 10.64 17.44 6.72
C TRP A 86 9.69 17.56 5.52
N ILE A 87 10.12 18.25 4.45
CA ILE A 87 9.35 18.30 3.20
C ILE A 87 9.31 16.91 2.57
N PHE A 88 10.44 16.19 2.56
CA PHE A 88 10.54 14.83 2.07
C PHE A 88 9.66 13.85 2.86
N CYS A 89 9.63 13.98 4.19
CA CYS A 89 8.69 13.27 5.06
C CYS A 89 7.23 13.56 4.70
N GLY A 90 6.91 14.84 4.48
CA GLY A 90 5.59 15.29 4.05
C GLY A 90 5.17 14.67 2.71
N VAL A 91 6.09 14.56 1.74
CA VAL A 91 5.84 13.90 0.45
C VAL A 91 5.51 12.41 0.63
N ALA A 92 6.29 11.68 1.44
CA ALA A 92 6.05 10.27 1.70
C ALA A 92 4.66 10.03 2.35
N ILE A 93 4.31 10.84 3.35
CA ILE A 93 3.00 10.79 4.00
C ILE A 93 1.89 11.19 3.02
N ALA A 94 2.07 12.25 2.24
CA ALA A 94 1.06 12.78 1.35
C ALA A 94 0.70 11.81 0.21
N VAL A 95 1.68 11.20 -0.45
CA VAL A 95 1.40 10.19 -1.50
C VAL A 95 0.68 8.97 -0.91
N PHE A 96 1.03 8.57 0.31
CA PHE A 96 0.36 7.48 1.01
C PHE A 96 -1.09 7.85 1.37
N LEU A 97 -1.33 9.05 1.93
CA LEU A 97 -2.67 9.56 2.22
C LEU A 97 -3.52 9.69 0.95
N GLY A 98 -2.93 10.13 -0.18
CA GLY A 98 -3.62 10.17 -1.46
C GLY A 98 -4.12 8.78 -1.90
N HIS A 99 -3.35 7.72 -1.65
CA HIS A 99 -3.83 6.36 -1.90
C HIS A 99 -4.94 5.93 -0.94
N LEU A 100 -4.88 6.32 0.34
CA LEU A 100 -5.90 5.97 1.34
C LEU A 100 -7.20 6.75 1.16
N TYR A 101 -7.07 8.01 0.79
CA TYR A 101 -8.16 8.99 0.66
C TYR A 101 -8.05 9.74 -0.68
N PRO A 102 -8.26 9.04 -1.81
CA PRO A 102 -8.04 9.62 -3.13
C PRO A 102 -9.08 10.70 -3.44
N LEU A 103 -8.60 11.89 -3.80
CA LEU A 103 -9.44 13.04 -4.16
C LEU A 103 -10.40 12.69 -5.31
N PHE A 104 -9.91 11.95 -6.32
CA PHE A 104 -10.68 11.64 -7.54
C PHE A 104 -11.72 10.53 -7.36
N HIS A 105 -11.81 9.91 -6.16
CA HIS A 105 -12.68 8.77 -5.88
C HIS A 105 -13.46 8.94 -4.57
N GLY A 106 -13.88 10.17 -4.25
CA GLY A 106 -14.69 10.48 -3.08
C GLY A 106 -14.03 10.05 -1.75
N PHE A 107 -12.70 10.15 -1.68
CA PHE A 107 -11.88 9.80 -0.51
C PHE A 107 -12.00 8.34 -0.04
N LYS A 108 -12.48 7.45 -0.91
CA LYS A 108 -12.57 6.00 -0.65
C LYS A 108 -11.42 5.30 -1.36
N GLY A 109 -10.34 5.02 -0.64
CA GLY A 109 -9.13 4.44 -1.21
C GLY A 109 -8.77 3.06 -0.67
N GLY A 110 -7.57 2.61 -1.05
CA GLY A 110 -7.01 1.31 -0.70
C GLY A 110 -6.43 1.24 0.72
N LYS A 111 -5.56 0.25 0.93
CA LYS A 111 -4.84 0.04 2.21
C LYS A 111 -3.39 0.51 2.18
N GLY A 112 -2.86 0.82 1.01
CA GLY A 112 -1.56 1.47 0.84
C GLY A 112 -0.34 0.54 0.78
N VAL A 113 -0.50 -0.79 0.82
CA VAL A 113 0.64 -1.73 0.89
C VAL A 113 1.63 -1.55 -0.26
N ALA A 114 1.14 -1.56 -1.51
CA ALA A 114 1.98 -1.37 -2.69
C ALA A 114 2.60 0.04 -2.74
N THR A 115 1.83 1.07 -2.38
CA THR A 115 2.32 2.45 -2.34
C THR A 115 3.39 2.63 -1.27
N ALA A 116 3.22 2.05 -0.07
CA ALA A 116 4.26 2.04 0.97
C ALA A 116 5.52 1.32 0.49
N CYS A 117 5.38 0.16 -0.17
CA CYS A 117 6.50 -0.55 -0.77
C CYS A 117 7.26 0.36 -1.77
N GLY A 118 6.53 1.05 -2.67
CA GLY A 118 7.13 2.01 -3.61
C GLY A 118 7.84 3.18 -2.93
N ILE A 119 7.27 3.74 -1.85
CA ILE A 119 7.92 4.77 -1.03
C ILE A 119 9.26 4.25 -0.50
N LEU A 120 9.29 3.05 0.09
CA LEU A 120 10.51 2.47 0.67
C LEU A 120 11.59 2.22 -0.38
N PHE A 121 11.22 1.74 -1.57
CA PHE A 121 12.15 1.62 -2.70
C PHE A 121 12.68 2.97 -3.18
N GLY A 122 11.85 4.01 -3.19
CA GLY A 122 12.26 5.37 -3.55
C GLY A 122 13.20 6.01 -2.52
N ILE A 123 13.06 5.65 -1.24
CA ILE A 123 13.97 6.09 -0.18
C ILE A 123 15.33 5.38 -0.32
N ASN A 124 15.34 4.05 -0.39
CA ASN A 124 16.56 3.26 -0.50
C ASN A 124 16.24 1.85 -1.01
N LEU A 125 17.06 1.36 -1.94
CA LEU A 125 16.87 0.03 -2.54
C LEU A 125 16.95 -1.09 -1.50
N THR A 126 17.93 -1.06 -0.61
CA THR A 126 18.10 -2.08 0.44
C THR A 126 16.89 -2.11 1.39
N LEU A 127 16.41 -0.93 1.79
CA LEU A 127 15.21 -0.81 2.61
C LEU A 127 13.96 -1.40 1.93
N GLY A 128 13.76 -1.08 0.65
CA GLY A 128 12.68 -1.62 -0.16
C GLY A 128 12.76 -3.14 -0.29
N LEU A 129 13.96 -3.67 -0.60
CA LEU A 129 14.20 -5.12 -0.73
C LEU A 129 14.00 -5.87 0.59
N ALA A 130 14.50 -5.35 1.71
CA ALA A 130 14.33 -5.97 3.03
C ALA A 130 12.85 -6.05 3.43
N THR A 131 12.12 -4.96 3.20
CA THR A 131 10.67 -4.92 3.52
C THR A 131 9.86 -5.81 2.59
N LEU A 132 10.20 -5.84 1.29
CA LEU A 132 9.57 -6.75 0.33
C LEU A 132 9.86 -8.22 0.68
N ALA A 133 11.10 -8.54 1.05
CA ALA A 133 11.49 -9.88 1.49
C ALA A 133 10.68 -10.31 2.72
N THR A 134 10.51 -9.44 3.71
CA THR A 134 9.65 -9.70 4.88
C THR A 134 8.22 -10.04 4.43
N TRP A 135 7.64 -9.24 3.51
CA TRP A 135 6.32 -9.49 2.98
C TRP A 135 6.24 -10.85 2.28
N LEU A 136 7.21 -11.16 1.40
CA LEU A 136 7.25 -12.42 0.64
C LEU A 136 7.39 -13.64 1.56
N ILE A 137 8.28 -13.59 2.55
CA ILE A 137 8.50 -14.67 3.52
C ILE A 137 7.20 -14.96 4.27
N VAL A 138 6.58 -13.93 4.87
CA VAL A 138 5.34 -14.11 5.63
C VAL A 138 4.19 -14.58 4.72
N ALA A 139 4.09 -14.03 3.50
CA ALA A 139 3.07 -14.44 2.53
C ALA A 139 3.24 -15.87 2.07
N PHE A 140 4.47 -16.33 1.86
CA PHE A 140 4.78 -17.70 1.43
C PHE A 140 4.46 -18.73 2.52
N PHE A 141 4.99 -18.53 3.74
CA PHE A 141 4.85 -19.51 4.81
C PHE A 141 3.46 -19.50 5.46
N LEU A 142 2.90 -18.30 5.72
CA LEU A 142 1.62 -18.19 6.45
C LEU A 142 0.41 -18.04 5.52
N ARG A 143 0.61 -17.70 4.26
CA ARG A 143 -0.41 -17.57 3.22
C ARG A 143 -1.52 -16.56 3.51
N TYR A 144 -1.22 -15.51 4.30
CA TYR A 144 -2.10 -14.39 4.55
C TYR A 144 -1.45 -13.09 4.04
N SER A 145 -1.99 -12.51 2.95
CA SER A 145 -1.49 -11.24 2.39
C SER A 145 -1.60 -10.07 3.38
N SER A 146 -2.65 -10.06 4.19
CA SER A 146 -2.86 -9.03 5.22
C SER A 146 -1.85 -9.14 6.36
N LEU A 147 -1.54 -10.35 6.83
CA LEU A 147 -0.53 -10.56 7.86
C LEU A 147 0.87 -10.20 7.35
N ALA A 148 1.18 -10.56 6.11
CA ALA A 148 2.42 -10.16 5.45
C ALA A 148 2.57 -8.64 5.37
N ALA A 149 1.47 -7.93 5.02
CA ALA A 149 1.45 -6.48 4.97
C ALA A 149 1.64 -5.83 6.34
N LEU A 150 1.03 -6.38 7.38
CA LEU A 150 1.20 -5.91 8.76
C LEU A 150 2.64 -6.12 9.26
N ALA A 151 3.24 -7.28 9.01
CA ALA A 151 4.63 -7.56 9.34
C ALA A 151 5.57 -6.58 8.61
N ALA A 152 5.44 -6.46 7.29
CA ALA A 152 6.24 -5.55 6.49
C ALA A 152 6.11 -4.08 6.94
N ALA A 153 4.91 -3.66 7.34
CA ALA A 153 4.67 -2.31 7.84
C ALA A 153 5.41 -2.02 9.15
N VAL A 154 5.45 -2.98 10.08
CA VAL A 154 6.17 -2.85 11.36
C VAL A 154 7.68 -2.86 11.13
N PHE A 155 8.17 -3.77 10.29
CA PHE A 155 9.61 -3.90 10.04
C PHE A 155 10.18 -2.76 9.20
N GLY A 156 9.40 -2.08 8.34
CA GLY A 156 9.86 -0.97 7.52
C GLY A 156 10.56 0.15 8.30
N PRO A 157 9.93 0.79 9.30
CA PRO A 157 10.58 1.78 10.15
C PRO A 157 11.78 1.23 10.93
N ILE A 158 11.73 -0.03 11.38
CA ILE A 158 12.83 -0.70 12.10
C ILE A 158 14.05 -0.83 11.20
N TYR A 159 13.88 -1.33 9.96
CA TYR A 159 14.96 -1.42 8.99
C TYR A 159 15.54 -0.06 8.63
N PHE A 160 14.68 0.98 8.56
CA PHE A 160 15.16 2.34 8.31
C PHE A 160 16.07 2.81 9.45
N VAL A 161 15.68 2.62 10.72
CA VAL A 161 16.53 2.97 11.89
C VAL A 161 17.82 2.19 11.89
N PHE A 162 17.80 0.91 11.51
CA PHE A 162 18.99 0.08 11.43
C PHE A 162 19.97 0.56 10.37
N LEU A 163 19.49 1.06 9.22
CA LEU A 163 20.33 1.52 8.10
C LEU A 163 20.81 2.96 8.28
N PHE A 164 20.00 3.85 8.85
CA PHE A 164 20.22 5.31 8.85
C PHE A 164 20.24 5.95 10.23
N GLY A 165 19.98 5.19 11.30
CA GLY A 165 19.73 5.74 12.62
C GLY A 165 18.34 6.39 12.74
N PHE A 166 18.09 7.01 13.89
CA PHE A 166 16.83 7.73 14.13
C PHE A 166 16.87 9.10 13.45
N GLN A 167 16.04 9.27 12.43
CA GLN A 167 15.96 10.46 11.56
C GLN A 167 14.50 10.92 11.43
N PRO A 168 14.22 12.13 10.91
CA PRO A 168 12.85 12.59 10.65
C PRO A 168 12.01 11.59 9.84
N MET A 169 12.63 10.90 8.87
CA MET A 169 11.96 9.88 8.07
C MET A 169 11.48 8.67 8.90
N THR A 170 12.13 8.36 10.02
CA THR A 170 11.63 7.33 10.95
C THR A 170 10.24 7.66 11.46
N ILE A 171 10.01 8.94 11.80
CA ILE A 171 8.69 9.41 12.25
C ILE A 171 7.67 9.27 11.11
N ALA A 172 8.02 9.71 9.90
CA ALA A 172 7.13 9.61 8.74
C ALA A 172 6.75 8.16 8.41
N LEU A 173 7.73 7.24 8.42
CA LEU A 173 7.47 5.81 8.19
C LEU A 173 6.65 5.19 9.32
N SER A 174 6.82 5.63 10.58
CA SER A 174 6.00 5.20 11.70
C SER A 174 4.55 5.66 11.56
N VAL A 175 4.32 6.88 11.05
CA VAL A 175 2.97 7.38 10.71
C VAL A 175 2.36 6.54 9.59
N VAL A 176 3.10 6.26 8.51
CA VAL A 176 2.65 5.38 7.41
C VAL A 176 2.30 3.98 7.94
N CYS A 177 3.14 3.40 8.81
CA CYS A 177 2.91 2.12 9.47
C CYS A 177 1.59 2.15 10.29
N ALA A 178 1.40 3.14 11.15
CA ALA A 178 0.21 3.28 11.98
C ALA A 178 -1.07 3.39 11.13
N LEU A 179 -1.04 4.21 10.07
CA LEU A 179 -2.15 4.36 9.13
C LEU A 179 -2.44 3.05 8.38
N LEU A 180 -1.40 2.32 7.96
CA LEU A 180 -1.54 1.03 7.29
C LEU A 180 -2.19 0.00 8.23
N ILE A 181 -1.72 -0.11 9.47
CA ILE A 181 -2.30 -0.99 10.49
C ILE A 181 -3.76 -0.63 10.72
N TRP A 182 -4.07 0.66 10.88
CA TRP A 182 -5.45 1.11 11.05
C TRP A 182 -6.35 0.75 9.86
N ARG A 183 -5.84 0.87 8.61
CA ARG A 183 -6.58 0.44 7.41
C ARG A 183 -6.77 -1.08 7.33
N HIS A 184 -5.98 -1.87 8.06
CA HIS A 184 -6.10 -3.31 8.16
C HIS A 184 -6.94 -3.80 9.34
N ARG A 185 -7.64 -2.92 10.08
CA ARG A 185 -8.41 -3.30 11.28
C ARG A 185 -9.42 -4.43 11.05
N SER A 186 -10.08 -4.47 9.89
CA SER A 186 -10.99 -5.57 9.52
C SER A 186 -10.25 -6.88 9.29
N ASN A 187 -9.05 -6.83 8.67
CA ASN A 187 -8.22 -8.02 8.47
C ASN A 187 -7.66 -8.53 9.80
N ILE A 188 -7.24 -7.63 10.70
CA ILE A 188 -6.78 -8.00 12.05
C ILE A 188 -7.89 -8.74 12.79
N ARG A 189 -9.13 -8.22 12.78
CA ARG A 189 -10.28 -8.91 13.36
C ARG A 189 -10.51 -10.28 12.72
N ASN A 190 -10.44 -10.38 11.39
CA ASN A 190 -10.61 -11.65 10.69
C ASN A 190 -9.48 -12.65 11.00
N LEU A 191 -8.24 -12.18 11.14
CA LEU A 191 -7.10 -13.01 11.55
C LEU A 191 -7.31 -13.58 12.96
N MET A 192 -7.74 -12.74 13.90
CA MET A 192 -8.04 -13.15 15.30
C MET A 192 -9.19 -14.16 15.35
N ASN A 193 -10.19 -14.01 14.49
CA ASN A 193 -11.36 -14.90 14.43
C ASN A 193 -11.13 -16.13 13.52
N GLY A 194 -9.95 -16.29 12.90
CA GLY A 194 -9.65 -17.40 11.97
C GLY A 194 -10.42 -17.34 10.64
N THR A 195 -11.05 -16.20 10.32
CA THR A 195 -11.91 -16.02 9.12
C THR A 195 -11.21 -15.27 7.98
N GLU A 196 -9.94 -14.90 8.15
CA GLU A 196 -9.18 -14.22 7.09
C GLU A 196 -8.92 -15.14 5.89
N THR A 197 -9.03 -14.60 4.69
CA THR A 197 -8.87 -15.37 3.45
C THR A 197 -7.40 -15.69 3.19
N ARG A 198 -7.07 -16.97 3.06
CA ARG A 198 -5.71 -17.43 2.69
C ARG A 198 -5.45 -17.23 1.20
N ILE A 199 -4.21 -16.93 0.85
CA ILE A 199 -3.74 -16.87 -0.55
C ILE A 199 -3.97 -18.24 -1.20
N GLY A 200 -4.63 -18.26 -2.37
CA GLY A 200 -4.90 -19.47 -3.13
C GLY A 200 -6.15 -20.27 -2.71
N LYS A 201 -6.86 -19.91 -1.64
CA LYS A 201 -8.19 -20.48 -1.36
C LYS A 201 -9.28 -19.74 -2.13
N LYS A 202 -10.07 -20.45 -2.94
CA LYS A 202 -11.36 -19.93 -3.45
C LYS A 202 -12.29 -19.76 -2.25
N LYS A 203 -13.01 -18.63 -2.14
CA LYS A 203 -14.15 -18.54 -1.22
C LYS A 203 -15.18 -19.57 -1.70
N THR A 204 -15.56 -20.50 -0.85
CA THR A 204 -16.80 -21.27 -1.03
C THR A 204 -17.94 -20.25 -1.09
N PRO A 205 -18.82 -20.33 -2.10
CA PRO A 205 -20.05 -19.51 -2.09
C PRO A 205 -20.81 -19.80 -0.78
N PRO A 206 -21.54 -18.80 -0.25
CA PRO A 206 -22.41 -19.06 0.89
C PRO A 206 -23.35 -20.23 0.53
N PRO A 207 -23.70 -21.11 1.49
CA PRO A 207 -24.66 -22.20 1.24
C PRO A 207 -25.92 -21.59 0.66
N ASN A 208 -26.43 -22.23 -0.38
CA ASN A 208 -27.66 -21.82 -1.06
C ASN A 208 -28.78 -21.80 -0.02
N PRO A 209 -29.52 -20.70 0.17
CA PRO A 209 -30.63 -20.65 1.11
C PRO A 209 -31.69 -21.73 0.88
N ALA A 210 -31.74 -22.31 -0.33
CA ALA A 210 -32.67 -23.38 -0.70
C ALA A 210 -32.29 -24.79 -0.14
N GLU A 211 -31.04 -24.98 0.38
CA GLU A 211 -30.62 -26.28 0.97
C GLU A 211 -30.93 -26.41 2.48
N LYS A 212 -31.63 -25.47 3.08
CA LYS A 212 -32.06 -25.53 4.50
C LYS A 212 -33.51 -25.95 4.72
N VAL A 213 -34.11 -26.59 3.74
CA VAL A 213 -35.45 -27.14 3.87
C VAL A 213 -35.44 -28.64 3.52
N GLU A 214 -34.89 -29.43 4.42
CA GLU A 214 -35.22 -30.82 4.62
C GLU A 214 -35.10 -31.16 6.12
#